data_eca0f0195fbcce60c2b4cfec00566533
#
_entry.id   eca0f0195fbcce60c2b4cfec00566533
#
_cell.length_a   1.000
_cell.length_b   1.000
_cell.length_c   1.000
_cell.angle_alpha   90.00
_cell.angle_beta   90.00
_cell.angle_gamma   90.00
#
_symmetry.space_group_name_H-M   'P 1'
#
loop_
_entity.id
_entity.type
_entity.pdbx_description
1 polymer ?
#
loop_
_entity_poly.entity_id
_entity_poly.type
_entity_poly.pdbx_seq_one_letter_code
_entity_poly.pdbx_strand_id
1 'polypeptide(L)'
;DTVFYLKKSNNADWQKVKLPIYKKGGNINLLGFNAAGTLAYVASDYETKVPSIYSVDMQTLATTLVHEETVAEISGTGTLYNGALEAVSFSPDYNRLVFLSDDSEMKKIMMQLYATFGVDDEKTDVRISSFTEDGNQLVFTLSSDRDPGAFYLFNRGLDGSKPSISLLDVAKSEIDPAMMAEMVPFKFEARDGLTLNGYYVLPTTGEAPWPMVQIIHGGPH
;
A
#
# COMPACT_ATOMS: atom_id res chain seq x y z
N ASP A 1 -16.95 6.32 21.82
CA ASP A 1 -16.84 7.52 20.99
C ASP A 1 -15.37 7.94 20.88
N THR A 2 -14.86 8.11 19.67
CA THR A 2 -13.52 8.61 19.42
C THR A 2 -13.49 10.12 19.66
N VAL A 3 -12.48 10.59 20.35
CA VAL A 3 -12.27 12.01 20.66
C VAL A 3 -10.92 12.42 20.09
N PHE A 4 -10.92 13.52 19.33
CA PHE A 4 -9.72 14.02 18.68
C PHE A 4 -9.16 15.21 19.45
N TYR A 5 -7.85 15.21 19.60
CA TYR A 5 -7.09 16.31 20.16
C TYR A 5 -6.01 16.73 19.19
N LEU A 6 -5.87 18.01 18.98
CA LEU A 6 -4.83 18.61 18.14
C LEU A 6 -3.91 19.46 18.99
N LYS A 7 -2.61 19.33 18.75
CA LYS A 7 -1.57 20.19 19.30
C LYS A 7 -0.84 20.87 18.15
N LYS A 8 -0.98 22.20 18.03
CA LYS A 8 -0.46 22.97 16.88
C LYS A 8 1.05 23.24 16.92
N SER A 9 1.68 23.08 18.09
CA SER A 9 3.14 23.19 18.28
C SER A 9 3.55 22.48 19.55
N ASN A 10 4.85 22.24 19.72
CA ASN A 10 5.38 21.56 20.93
C ASN A 10 5.05 22.28 22.23
N ASN A 11 4.88 23.61 22.18
CA ASN A 11 4.59 24.44 23.34
C ASN A 11 3.10 24.81 23.49
N ALA A 12 2.23 24.37 22.57
CA ALA A 12 0.79 24.63 22.66
C ALA A 12 0.09 23.58 23.53
N ASP A 13 -1.08 23.91 24.07
CA ASP A 13 -1.94 22.96 24.74
C ASP A 13 -2.70 22.08 23.74
N TRP A 14 -3.09 20.89 24.19
CA TRP A 14 -3.97 20.01 23.45
C TRP A 14 -5.38 20.60 23.38
N GLN A 15 -5.89 20.75 22.18
CA GLN A 15 -7.23 21.26 21.91
C GLN A 15 -8.13 20.15 21.40
N LYS A 16 -9.29 19.99 22.02
CA LYS A 16 -10.32 19.07 21.53
C LYS A 16 -10.90 19.59 20.23
N VAL A 17 -10.88 18.76 19.18
CA VAL A 17 -11.37 19.11 17.86
C VAL A 17 -12.45 18.13 17.39
N LYS A 18 -13.26 18.56 16.42
CA LYS A 18 -14.21 17.69 15.73
C LYS A 18 -13.77 17.58 14.27
N LEU A 19 -13.72 16.35 13.77
CA LEU A 19 -13.46 16.09 12.35
C LEU A 19 -14.81 15.83 11.64
N PRO A 20 -15.12 16.58 10.57
CA PRO A 20 -16.38 16.42 9.84
C PRO A 20 -16.58 15.00 9.28
N ILE A 21 -15.48 14.32 8.98
CA ILE A 21 -15.44 12.95 8.44
C ILE A 21 -15.55 11.85 9.50
N TYR A 22 -15.94 12.17 10.71
CA TYR A 22 -16.20 11.20 11.76
C TYR A 22 -17.67 11.22 12.19
N LYS A 23 -18.29 10.04 12.14
CA LYS A 23 -19.62 9.78 12.74
C LYS A 23 -19.49 8.87 13.94
N LYS A 24 -20.40 9.01 14.91
CA LYS A 24 -20.43 8.15 16.09
C LYS A 24 -20.57 6.68 15.70
N GLY A 25 -19.65 5.84 16.18
CA GLY A 25 -19.61 4.42 15.87
C GLY A 25 -18.92 4.08 14.54
N GLY A 26 -18.43 5.07 13.80
CA GLY A 26 -17.58 4.85 12.61
C GLY A 26 -16.12 4.67 12.97
N ASN A 27 -15.36 4.22 12.00
CA ASN A 27 -13.91 4.06 12.09
C ASN A 27 -13.19 5.27 11.51
N ILE A 28 -12.14 5.70 12.19
CA ILE A 28 -11.21 6.70 11.68
C ILE A 28 -9.82 6.41 12.22
N ASN A 29 -8.84 6.34 11.35
CA ASN A 29 -7.45 6.04 11.69
C ASN A 29 -6.52 7.08 11.07
N LEU A 30 -5.60 7.62 11.86
CA LEU A 30 -4.53 8.48 11.37
C LEU A 30 -3.50 7.60 10.62
N LEU A 31 -3.22 7.96 9.37
CA LEU A 31 -2.24 7.26 8.53
C LEU A 31 -0.88 7.96 8.58
N GLY A 32 -0.85 9.29 8.63
CA GLY A 32 0.38 10.08 8.67
C GLY A 32 0.18 11.52 8.25
N PHE A 33 1.29 12.20 7.93
CA PHE A 33 1.32 13.61 7.55
C PHE A 33 2.08 13.79 6.24
N ASN A 34 1.81 14.91 5.55
CA ASN A 34 2.67 15.36 4.46
C ASN A 34 4.01 15.91 5.02
N ALA A 35 5.00 16.12 4.14
CA ALA A 35 6.34 16.59 4.53
C ALA A 35 6.34 17.91 5.30
N ALA A 36 5.41 18.81 4.99
CA ALA A 36 5.31 20.11 5.66
C ALA A 36 4.56 20.04 7.01
N GLY A 37 3.94 18.90 7.36
CA GLY A 37 3.08 18.78 8.53
C GLY A 37 1.80 19.60 8.48
N THR A 38 1.44 20.09 7.31
CA THR A 38 0.24 20.94 7.11
C THR A 38 -1.02 20.15 6.81
N LEU A 39 -0.87 18.93 6.32
CA LEU A 39 -1.95 17.98 6.05
C LEU A 39 -1.73 16.71 6.86
N ALA A 40 -2.78 16.24 7.53
CA ALA A 40 -2.88 14.89 8.03
C ALA A 40 -3.70 14.04 7.05
N TYR A 41 -3.28 12.79 6.83
CA TYR A 41 -4.05 11.82 6.07
C TYR A 41 -4.72 10.84 7.02
N VAL A 42 -5.99 10.62 6.83
CA VAL A 42 -6.80 9.73 7.66
C VAL A 42 -7.61 8.78 6.79
N ALA A 43 -7.79 7.56 7.26
CA ALA A 43 -8.75 6.63 6.71
C ALA A 43 -10.06 6.75 7.49
N SER A 44 -11.18 6.87 6.82
CA SER A 44 -12.50 6.98 7.46
C SER A 44 -13.59 6.28 6.63
N ASP A 45 -14.50 5.60 7.31
CA ASP A 45 -15.71 4.99 6.76
C ASP A 45 -16.93 5.95 6.78
N TYR A 46 -16.69 7.25 6.82
CA TYR A 46 -17.73 8.26 7.04
C TYR A 46 -18.89 8.18 6.03
N GLU A 47 -18.58 8.04 4.74
CA GLU A 47 -19.56 7.96 3.65
C GLU A 47 -19.48 6.64 2.86
N THR A 48 -18.58 5.73 3.25
CA THR A 48 -18.25 4.51 2.52
C THR A 48 -18.42 3.27 3.41
N LYS A 49 -18.51 2.10 2.81
CA LYS A 49 -18.53 0.82 3.56
C LYS A 49 -17.16 0.40 4.03
N VAL A 50 -16.14 0.77 3.25
CA VAL A 50 -14.72 0.56 3.58
C VAL A 50 -14.06 1.93 3.75
N PRO A 51 -13.02 2.05 4.58
CA PRO A 51 -12.38 3.34 4.83
C PRO A 51 -11.77 3.94 3.57
N SER A 52 -12.19 5.15 3.23
CA SER A 52 -11.60 5.99 2.19
C SER A 52 -10.58 6.94 2.78
N ILE A 53 -9.70 7.51 1.96
CA ILE A 53 -8.62 8.39 2.41
C ILE A 53 -9.04 9.83 2.27
N TYR A 54 -8.90 10.57 3.36
CA TYR A 54 -9.13 12.01 3.42
C TYR A 54 -7.84 12.73 3.84
N SER A 55 -7.62 13.91 3.29
CA SER A 55 -6.68 14.86 3.87
C SER A 55 -7.42 15.81 4.81
N VAL A 56 -6.77 16.19 5.90
CA VAL A 56 -7.25 17.15 6.90
C VAL A 56 -6.23 18.27 6.98
N ASP A 57 -6.63 19.49 6.65
CA ASP A 57 -5.80 20.68 6.84
C ASP A 57 -5.62 20.94 8.34
N MET A 58 -4.36 20.98 8.79
CA MET A 58 -4.03 21.05 10.22
C MET A 58 -4.30 22.43 10.83
N GLN A 59 -4.51 23.46 10.01
CA GLN A 59 -4.84 24.80 10.48
C GLN A 59 -6.34 25.03 10.57
N THR A 60 -7.08 24.65 9.53
CA THR A 60 -8.51 24.95 9.37
C THR A 60 -9.43 23.78 9.74
N LEU A 61 -8.90 22.56 9.79
CA LEU A 61 -9.61 21.28 9.90
C LEU A 61 -10.53 20.98 8.71
N ALA A 62 -10.35 21.70 7.60
CA ALA A 62 -11.03 21.37 6.35
C ALA A 62 -10.60 19.98 5.86
N THR A 63 -11.55 19.22 5.35
CA THR A 63 -11.33 17.87 4.88
C THR A 63 -11.57 17.75 3.39
N THR A 64 -10.73 16.98 2.70
CA THR A 64 -10.86 16.71 1.26
C THR A 64 -10.71 15.22 1.03
N LEU A 65 -11.61 14.62 0.24
CA LEU A 65 -11.48 13.24 -0.19
C LEU A 65 -10.28 13.13 -1.16
N VAL A 66 -9.33 12.25 -0.83
CA VAL A 66 -8.13 12.00 -1.62
C VAL A 66 -8.32 10.75 -2.48
N HIS A 67 -8.87 9.69 -1.88
CA HIS A 67 -9.15 8.45 -2.58
C HIS A 67 -10.40 7.79 -1.99
N GLU A 68 -11.34 7.46 -2.86
CA GLU A 68 -12.51 6.66 -2.48
C GLU A 68 -12.22 5.18 -2.77
N GLU A 69 -12.34 4.37 -1.73
CA GLU A 69 -12.23 2.92 -1.86
C GLU A 69 -13.59 2.28 -1.62
N THR A 70 -13.89 1.24 -2.39
CA THR A 70 -15.20 0.57 -2.35
C THR A 70 -15.11 -0.94 -2.17
N VAL A 71 -13.93 -1.53 -2.32
CA VAL A 71 -13.76 -2.97 -2.45
C VAL A 71 -12.85 -3.57 -1.39
N ALA A 72 -11.79 -2.86 -1.00
CA ALA A 72 -10.75 -3.39 -0.14
C ALA A 72 -10.39 -2.44 1.00
N GLU A 73 -10.03 -3.00 2.13
CA GLU A 73 -9.45 -2.21 3.22
C GLU A 73 -7.99 -1.86 2.93
N ILE A 74 -7.49 -0.85 3.64
CA ILE A 74 -6.09 -0.45 3.55
C ILE A 74 -5.22 -1.60 4.04
N SER A 75 -4.30 -2.03 3.20
CA SER A 75 -3.32 -3.06 3.54
C SER A 75 -2.04 -2.40 4.06
N GLY A 76 -1.78 -2.56 5.36
CA GLY A 76 -0.56 -2.04 5.99
C GLY A 76 -0.62 -0.59 6.47
N THR A 77 0.53 -0.02 6.78
CA THR A 77 0.68 1.27 7.46
C THR A 77 0.94 2.46 6.54
N GLY A 78 0.89 2.26 5.23
CA GLY A 78 1.26 3.28 4.26
C GLY A 78 2.79 3.37 4.05
N THR A 79 3.17 3.98 2.96
CA THR A 79 4.56 4.15 2.53
C THR A 79 5.05 5.54 2.90
N LEU A 80 6.11 5.60 3.67
CA LEU A 80 6.74 6.85 4.11
C LEU A 80 7.99 7.14 3.27
N TYR A 81 8.18 8.42 2.92
CA TYR A 81 9.42 8.94 2.38
C TYR A 81 9.82 10.19 3.16
N ASN A 82 11.03 10.18 3.74
CA ASN A 82 11.54 11.26 4.61
C ASN A 82 10.53 11.67 5.71
N GLY A 83 9.85 10.69 6.31
CA GLY A 83 8.86 10.94 7.37
C GLY A 83 7.50 11.42 6.91
N ALA A 84 7.33 11.67 5.61
CA ALA A 84 6.04 12.02 5.03
C ALA A 84 5.30 10.78 4.52
N LEU A 85 3.99 10.71 4.72
CA LEU A 85 3.15 9.71 4.10
C LEU A 85 2.94 10.08 2.63
N GLU A 86 3.36 9.22 1.71
CA GLU A 86 3.28 9.46 0.27
C GLU A 86 2.37 8.50 -0.48
N ALA A 87 2.18 7.30 0.04
CA ALA A 87 1.30 6.31 -0.58
C ALA A 87 0.62 5.41 0.45
N VAL A 88 -0.48 4.81 0.05
CA VAL A 88 -1.23 3.81 0.83
C VAL A 88 -1.51 2.62 -0.05
N SER A 89 -1.43 1.41 0.52
CA SER A 89 -1.67 0.17 -0.20
C SER A 89 -3.09 -0.33 0.01
N PHE A 90 -3.67 -0.86 -1.07
CA PHE A 90 -4.93 -1.60 -1.09
C PHE A 90 -4.72 -2.93 -1.81
N SER A 91 -5.46 -3.95 -1.44
CA SER A 91 -5.35 -5.28 -2.05
C SER A 91 -6.73 -5.83 -2.44
N PRO A 92 -7.41 -5.21 -3.43
CA PRO A 92 -8.72 -5.71 -3.88
C PRO A 92 -8.61 -7.05 -4.62
N ASP A 93 -7.55 -7.23 -5.37
CA ASP A 93 -7.15 -8.42 -6.14
C ASP A 93 -5.63 -8.59 -6.11
N TYR A 94 -4.89 -7.59 -6.58
CA TYR A 94 -3.44 -7.44 -6.42
C TYR A 94 -3.15 -6.25 -5.49
N ASN A 95 -1.91 -6.19 -5.00
CA ASN A 95 -1.49 -5.05 -4.18
C ASN A 95 -1.36 -3.80 -5.07
N ARG A 96 -2.05 -2.73 -4.68
CA ARG A 96 -2.05 -1.45 -5.40
C ARG A 96 -1.60 -0.33 -4.50
N LEU A 97 -0.73 0.53 -5.01
CA LEU A 97 -0.32 1.75 -4.34
C LEU A 97 -1.13 2.93 -4.83
N VAL A 98 -1.78 3.62 -3.92
CA VAL A 98 -2.44 4.91 -4.17
C VAL A 98 -1.51 6.00 -3.65
N PHE A 99 -0.98 6.82 -4.56
CA PHE A 99 -0.13 7.96 -4.21
C PHE A 99 -1.01 9.15 -3.81
N LEU A 100 -0.65 9.78 -2.70
CA LEU A 100 -1.44 10.86 -2.10
C LEU A 100 -1.20 12.23 -2.75
N SER A 101 -0.18 12.32 -3.60
CA SER A 101 0.14 13.52 -4.38
C SER A 101 0.73 13.14 -5.73
N ASP A 102 0.42 13.92 -6.77
CA ASP A 102 1.02 13.73 -8.09
C ASP A 102 2.51 14.06 -8.13
N ASP A 103 2.98 14.92 -7.24
CA ASP A 103 4.39 15.28 -7.08
C ASP A 103 5.18 14.35 -6.16
N SER A 104 4.58 13.22 -5.74
CA SER A 104 5.20 12.24 -4.85
C SER A 104 6.56 11.77 -5.40
N GLU A 105 7.62 11.90 -4.60
CA GLU A 105 8.94 11.32 -4.91
C GLU A 105 8.87 9.79 -4.93
N MET A 106 8.06 9.20 -4.07
CA MET A 106 7.81 7.77 -4.07
C MET A 106 7.22 7.31 -5.40
N LYS A 107 6.23 8.06 -5.94
CA LYS A 107 5.64 7.77 -7.26
C LYS A 107 6.71 7.76 -8.35
N LYS A 108 7.60 8.75 -8.37
CA LYS A 108 8.69 8.84 -9.35
C LYS A 108 9.65 7.66 -9.24
N ILE A 109 10.03 7.29 -8.01
CA ILE A 109 10.88 6.13 -7.74
C ILE A 109 10.22 4.85 -8.25
N MET A 110 8.97 4.61 -7.88
CA MET A 110 8.24 3.41 -8.27
C MET A 110 8.10 3.30 -9.78
N MET A 111 7.72 4.38 -10.47
CA MET A 111 7.64 4.41 -11.93
C MET A 111 8.99 4.10 -12.60
N GLN A 112 10.09 4.62 -12.04
CA GLN A 112 11.43 4.33 -12.53
C GLN A 112 11.79 2.85 -12.35
N LEU A 113 11.45 2.25 -11.21
CA LEU A 113 11.70 0.83 -10.94
C LEU A 113 10.88 -0.07 -11.87
N TYR A 114 9.59 0.19 -12.03
CA TYR A 114 8.72 -0.56 -12.95
C TYR A 114 9.27 -0.49 -14.38
N ALA A 115 9.63 0.70 -14.86
CA ALA A 115 10.20 0.88 -16.20
C ALA A 115 11.55 0.17 -16.37
N THR A 116 12.40 0.19 -15.34
CA THR A 116 13.74 -0.43 -15.39
C THR A 116 13.68 -1.94 -15.47
N PHE A 117 12.78 -2.55 -14.73
CA PHE A 117 12.60 -4.01 -14.71
C PHE A 117 11.62 -4.52 -15.79
N GLY A 118 10.89 -3.61 -16.45
CA GLY A 118 9.87 -3.99 -17.43
C GLY A 118 8.76 -4.84 -16.85
N VAL A 119 8.40 -4.58 -15.59
CA VAL A 119 7.43 -5.37 -14.85
C VAL A 119 6.05 -4.74 -14.88
N ASP A 120 5.05 -5.60 -14.73
CA ASP A 120 3.65 -5.23 -14.57
C ASP A 120 3.43 -4.72 -13.13
N ASP A 121 3.00 -3.48 -13.00
CA ASP A 121 2.73 -2.84 -11.70
C ASP A 121 1.52 -3.43 -10.95
N GLU A 122 0.66 -4.19 -11.64
CA GLU A 122 -0.45 -4.90 -11.00
C GLU A 122 -0.02 -6.25 -10.40
N LYS A 123 0.91 -6.97 -11.07
CA LYS A 123 1.30 -8.33 -10.68
C LYS A 123 2.63 -8.41 -9.94
N THR A 124 3.40 -7.34 -9.95
CA THR A 124 4.71 -7.30 -9.31
C THR A 124 4.68 -6.38 -8.10
N ASP A 125 5.00 -6.94 -6.95
CA ASP A 125 5.11 -6.19 -5.71
C ASP A 125 6.52 -5.61 -5.56
N VAL A 126 6.61 -4.30 -5.55
CA VAL A 126 7.85 -3.56 -5.28
C VAL A 126 7.74 -2.97 -3.87
N ARG A 127 8.52 -3.50 -2.95
CA ARG A 127 8.50 -3.05 -1.56
C ARG A 127 9.82 -2.40 -1.19
N ILE A 128 9.78 -1.12 -0.89
CA ILE A 128 10.94 -0.39 -0.40
C ILE A 128 11.11 -0.65 1.10
N SER A 129 12.31 -1.09 1.49
CA SER A 129 12.63 -1.47 2.86
C SER A 129 13.31 -0.33 3.64
N SER A 130 14.14 0.44 2.98
CA SER A 130 14.88 1.54 3.61
C SER A 130 15.41 2.55 2.60
N PHE A 131 15.71 3.75 3.10
CA PHE A 131 16.40 4.82 2.39
C PHE A 131 17.59 5.30 3.21
N THR A 132 18.60 5.83 2.52
CA THR A 132 19.61 6.70 3.16
C THR A 132 18.97 8.04 3.52
N GLU A 133 19.55 8.77 4.48
CA GLU A 133 19.03 10.05 4.96
C GLU A 133 18.91 11.10 3.85
N ASP A 134 19.85 11.09 2.89
CA ASP A 134 19.83 11.95 1.71
C ASP A 134 18.87 11.48 0.60
N GLY A 135 18.22 10.32 0.79
CA GLY A 135 17.33 9.71 -0.20
C GLY A 135 18.02 9.22 -1.48
N ASN A 136 19.37 9.21 -1.53
CA ASN A 136 20.13 8.82 -2.71
C ASN A 136 20.16 7.31 -2.92
N GLN A 137 20.17 6.54 -1.86
CA GLN A 137 20.16 5.08 -1.96
C GLN A 137 18.94 4.50 -1.28
N LEU A 138 18.42 3.43 -1.84
CA LEU A 138 17.33 2.68 -1.25
C LEU A 138 17.52 1.18 -1.46
N VAL A 139 17.02 0.40 -0.51
CA VAL A 139 16.90 -1.05 -0.63
C VAL A 139 15.45 -1.39 -0.90
N PHE A 140 15.21 -2.20 -1.90
CA PHE A 140 13.87 -2.67 -2.24
C PHE A 140 13.87 -4.16 -2.56
N THR A 141 12.70 -4.76 -2.47
CA THR A 141 12.41 -6.10 -2.97
C THR A 141 11.50 -6.03 -4.17
N LEU A 142 11.71 -6.94 -5.10
CA LEU A 142 10.83 -7.20 -6.23
C LEU A 142 10.36 -8.63 -6.10
N SER A 143 9.05 -8.86 -6.05
CA SER A 143 8.46 -10.20 -5.88
C SER A 143 7.12 -10.29 -6.61
N SER A 144 6.64 -11.51 -6.80
CA SER A 144 5.31 -11.78 -7.35
C SER A 144 4.72 -13.05 -6.71
N ASP A 145 3.53 -13.44 -7.12
CA ASP A 145 2.90 -14.71 -6.74
C ASP A 145 3.69 -15.94 -7.20
N ARG A 146 4.55 -15.80 -8.22
CA ARG A 146 5.40 -16.85 -8.77
C ARG A 146 6.86 -16.74 -8.38
N ASP A 147 7.31 -15.56 -7.97
CA ASP A 147 8.71 -15.29 -7.64
C ASP A 147 8.82 -14.81 -6.19
N PRO A 148 9.47 -15.58 -5.29
CA PRO A 148 9.73 -15.15 -3.92
C PRO A 148 10.49 -13.83 -3.83
N GLY A 149 11.15 -13.44 -4.92
CA GLY A 149 11.76 -12.15 -5.11
C GLY A 149 13.25 -12.08 -4.79
N ALA A 150 13.77 -10.89 -4.98
CA ALA A 150 15.15 -10.55 -4.72
C ALA A 150 15.27 -9.17 -4.08
N PHE A 151 16.38 -8.95 -3.41
CA PHE A 151 16.73 -7.69 -2.75
C PHE A 151 17.72 -6.92 -3.60
N TYR A 152 17.45 -5.65 -3.80
CA TYR A 152 18.25 -4.78 -4.63
C TYR A 152 18.65 -3.51 -3.88
N LEU A 153 19.83 -3.00 -4.20
CA LEU A 153 20.26 -1.64 -3.86
C LEU A 153 20.11 -0.77 -5.10
N PHE A 154 19.33 0.30 -4.99
CA PHE A 154 19.23 1.34 -6.02
C PHE A 154 19.98 2.59 -5.55
N ASN A 155 21.00 2.99 -6.30
CA ASN A 155 21.63 4.29 -6.22
C ASN A 155 20.97 5.20 -7.26
N ARG A 156 20.34 6.29 -6.82
CA ARG A 156 19.60 7.23 -7.66
C ARG A 156 20.50 8.24 -8.39
N GLY A 157 21.75 8.36 -7.95
CA GLY A 157 22.70 9.31 -8.52
C GLY A 157 22.45 10.77 -8.15
N LEU A 158 21.77 11.04 -7.04
CA LEU A 158 21.48 12.40 -6.56
C LEU A 158 22.75 13.16 -6.15
N ASP A 159 23.81 12.44 -5.87
CA ASP A 159 25.16 12.96 -5.57
C ASP A 159 25.99 13.29 -6.83
N GLY A 160 25.39 13.14 -8.02
CA GLY A 160 26.06 13.32 -9.32
C GLY A 160 26.72 12.03 -9.84
N SER A 161 26.63 10.92 -9.12
CA SER A 161 27.04 9.61 -9.62
C SER A 161 26.05 9.10 -10.68
N LYS A 162 26.46 8.08 -11.44
CA LYS A 162 25.56 7.44 -12.39
C LYS A 162 24.55 6.56 -11.63
N PRO A 163 23.24 6.68 -11.92
CA PRO A 163 22.24 5.78 -11.33
C PRO A 163 22.56 4.31 -11.63
N SER A 164 22.40 3.46 -10.63
CA SER A 164 22.68 2.03 -10.75
C SER A 164 21.82 1.18 -9.84
N ILE A 165 21.51 -0.04 -10.27
CA ILE A 165 20.84 -1.05 -9.47
C ILE A 165 21.76 -2.25 -9.34
N SER A 166 21.92 -2.75 -8.12
CA SER A 166 22.73 -3.92 -7.80
C SER A 166 21.90 -4.96 -7.07
N LEU A 167 21.96 -6.21 -7.49
CA LEU A 167 21.40 -7.33 -6.75
C LEU A 167 22.18 -7.52 -5.45
N LEU A 168 21.48 -7.59 -4.33
CA LEU A 168 22.06 -7.88 -3.02
C LEU A 168 21.92 -9.35 -2.67
N ASP A 169 20.71 -9.89 -2.82
CA ASP A 169 20.43 -11.29 -2.48
C ASP A 169 19.13 -11.75 -3.15
N VAL A 170 18.92 -13.07 -3.23
CA VAL A 170 17.72 -13.70 -3.77
C VAL A 170 16.98 -14.41 -2.65
N ALA A 171 15.72 -14.05 -2.45
CA ALA A 171 14.88 -14.72 -1.47
C ALA A 171 14.59 -16.16 -1.94
N LYS A 172 14.84 -17.14 -1.07
CA LYS A 172 14.53 -18.55 -1.34
C LYS A 172 15.04 -19.04 -2.70
N SER A 173 16.35 -18.94 -2.91
CA SER A 173 17.04 -19.33 -4.16
C SER A 173 16.79 -20.77 -4.60
N GLU A 174 16.29 -21.62 -3.71
CA GLU A 174 15.88 -23.00 -3.97
C GLU A 174 14.54 -23.14 -4.69
N ILE A 175 13.75 -22.08 -4.79
CA ILE A 175 12.48 -22.06 -5.52
C ILE A 175 12.72 -21.56 -6.94
N ASP A 176 12.38 -22.38 -7.92
CA ASP A 176 12.37 -21.99 -9.33
C ASP A 176 11.04 -21.32 -9.68
N PRO A 177 11.02 -20.02 -10.01
CA PRO A 177 9.80 -19.29 -10.40
C PRO A 177 9.06 -19.93 -11.58
N ALA A 178 9.77 -20.62 -12.48
CA ALA A 178 9.17 -21.29 -13.62
C ALA A 178 8.29 -22.49 -13.22
N MET A 179 8.51 -23.03 -12.03
CA MET A 179 7.71 -24.14 -11.48
C MET A 179 6.51 -23.64 -10.68
N MET A 180 6.43 -22.35 -10.38
CA MET A 180 5.35 -21.76 -9.59
C MET A 180 4.14 -21.44 -10.46
N ALA A 181 2.96 -21.71 -9.91
CA ALA A 181 1.69 -21.41 -10.56
C ALA A 181 1.22 -19.98 -10.26
N GLU A 182 0.53 -19.37 -11.23
CA GLU A 182 -0.07 -18.05 -11.08
C GLU A 182 -1.25 -18.13 -10.12
N MET A 183 -1.36 -17.12 -9.23
CA MET A 183 -2.50 -16.90 -8.35
C MET A 183 -3.51 -15.99 -9.05
N VAL A 184 -4.63 -16.55 -9.49
CA VAL A 184 -5.63 -15.83 -10.28
C VAL A 184 -6.76 -15.34 -9.38
N PRO A 185 -7.02 -14.02 -9.31
CA PRO A 185 -8.14 -13.50 -8.57
C PRO A 185 -9.46 -13.83 -9.24
N PHE A 186 -10.50 -14.10 -8.46
CA PHE A 186 -11.86 -14.26 -8.94
C PHE A 186 -12.87 -13.68 -7.97
N LYS A 187 -14.07 -13.40 -8.47
CA LYS A 187 -15.19 -12.91 -7.66
C LYS A 187 -16.39 -13.81 -7.88
N PHE A 188 -17.15 -14.00 -6.81
CA PHE A 188 -18.43 -14.70 -6.90
C PHE A 188 -19.44 -14.07 -5.95
N GLU A 189 -20.71 -14.22 -6.28
CA GLU A 189 -21.81 -13.75 -5.45
C GLU A 189 -22.22 -14.86 -4.48
N ALA A 190 -22.21 -14.56 -3.18
CA ALA A 190 -22.68 -15.45 -2.15
C ALA A 190 -24.22 -15.49 -2.10
N ARG A 191 -24.81 -16.46 -1.38
CA ARG A 191 -26.26 -16.66 -1.31
C ARG A 191 -27.04 -15.47 -0.76
N ASP A 192 -26.40 -14.61 0.00
CA ASP A 192 -26.95 -13.40 0.60
C ASP A 192 -26.71 -12.13 -0.27
N GLY A 193 -26.16 -12.30 -1.47
CA GLY A 193 -25.89 -11.23 -2.41
C GLY A 193 -24.57 -10.49 -2.15
N LEU A 194 -23.74 -10.95 -1.21
CA LEU A 194 -22.40 -10.38 -1.03
C LEU A 194 -21.45 -10.87 -2.12
N THR A 195 -20.73 -9.92 -2.73
CA THR A 195 -19.62 -10.26 -3.61
C THR A 195 -18.42 -10.65 -2.76
N LEU A 196 -17.94 -11.86 -2.94
CA LEU A 196 -16.76 -12.39 -2.28
C LEU A 196 -15.59 -12.43 -3.26
N ASN A 197 -14.42 -12.04 -2.78
CA ASN A 197 -13.16 -12.14 -3.52
C ASN A 197 -12.41 -13.40 -3.10
N GLY A 198 -11.74 -14.03 -4.03
CA GLY A 198 -10.91 -15.19 -3.79
C GLY A 198 -9.81 -15.30 -4.82
N TYR A 199 -8.94 -16.28 -4.61
CA TYR A 199 -7.87 -16.63 -5.54
C TYR A 199 -7.92 -18.13 -5.79
N TYR A 200 -7.58 -18.52 -6.99
CA TYR A 200 -7.31 -19.92 -7.29
C TYR A 200 -5.93 -20.07 -7.94
N VAL A 201 -5.34 -21.22 -7.71
CA VAL A 201 -4.07 -21.62 -8.29
C VAL A 201 -4.28 -22.97 -8.96
N LEU A 202 -3.94 -23.08 -10.23
CA LEU A 202 -4.00 -24.32 -10.96
C LEU A 202 -2.63 -25.00 -10.98
N PRO A 203 -2.57 -26.34 -10.93
CA PRO A 203 -1.30 -27.04 -11.09
C PRO A 203 -0.63 -26.69 -12.44
N THR A 204 0.68 -26.54 -12.43
CA THR A 204 1.48 -26.30 -13.65
C THR A 204 1.68 -27.56 -14.48
N THR A 205 1.34 -28.72 -13.92
CA THR A 205 1.51 -30.05 -14.55
C THR A 205 0.28 -30.92 -14.34
N GLY A 206 0.12 -31.93 -15.16
CA GLY A 206 -1.02 -32.88 -15.13
C GLY A 206 -2.22 -32.37 -15.94
N GLU A 207 -3.28 -33.14 -15.94
CA GLU A 207 -4.52 -32.87 -16.68
C GLU A 207 -5.71 -32.83 -15.72
N ALA A 208 -6.69 -31.94 -16.04
CA ALA A 208 -7.95 -31.88 -15.30
C ALA A 208 -8.76 -33.19 -15.45
N PRO A 209 -9.62 -33.54 -14.47
CA PRO A 209 -9.92 -32.77 -13.25
C PRO A 209 -8.86 -32.96 -12.16
N TRP A 210 -8.48 -31.88 -11.48
CA TRP A 210 -7.56 -31.94 -10.33
C TRP A 210 -8.32 -32.03 -9.01
N PRO A 211 -7.72 -32.64 -7.97
CA PRO A 211 -8.21 -32.51 -6.60
C PRO A 211 -8.20 -31.05 -6.17
N MET A 212 -9.24 -30.60 -5.45
CA MET A 212 -9.35 -29.23 -4.95
C MET A 212 -9.06 -29.19 -3.45
N VAL A 213 -8.24 -28.22 -3.04
CA VAL A 213 -8.08 -27.81 -1.65
C VAL A 213 -8.63 -26.41 -1.51
N GLN A 214 -9.58 -26.23 -0.59
CA GLN A 214 -10.12 -24.92 -0.27
C GLN A 214 -9.53 -24.42 1.05
N ILE A 215 -8.98 -23.21 1.03
CA ILE A 215 -8.48 -22.52 2.21
C ILE A 215 -9.38 -21.32 2.45
N ILE A 216 -10.05 -21.28 3.60
CA ILE A 216 -10.93 -20.17 3.98
C ILE A 216 -10.13 -19.22 4.85
N HIS A 217 -10.11 -17.95 4.46
CA HIS A 217 -9.48 -16.90 5.26
C HIS A 217 -10.16 -16.79 6.63
N GLY A 218 -9.37 -16.62 7.66
CA GLY A 218 -9.86 -16.37 9.00
C GLY A 218 -10.52 -14.99 9.14
N GLY A 219 -11.29 -14.79 10.17
CA GLY A 219 -12.00 -13.56 10.57
C GLY A 219 -12.93 -13.88 11.73
N PRO A 220 -13.79 -12.95 12.16
CA PRO A 220 -13.84 -11.51 11.90
C PRO A 220 -12.79 -10.74 12.72
N HIS A 221 -12.48 -9.52 12.30
CA HIS A 221 -11.57 -8.60 13.01
C HIS A 221 -12.34 -7.35 13.42
#